data_39f099c3882b898f58ceaed1783ea389
#
_entry.id   39f099c3882b898f58ceaed1783ea389
#
_cell.length_a   1.000
_cell.length_b   1.000
_cell.length_c   1.000
_cell.angle_alpha   90.00
_cell.angle_beta   90.00
_cell.angle_gamma   90.00
#
_symmetry.space_group_name_H-M   'P 1'
#
loop_
_entity.id
_entity.type
_entity.pdbx_description
1 polymer ?
#
loop_
_entity_poly.entity_id
_entity_poly.type
_entity_poly.pdbx_seq_one_letter_code
_entity_poly.pdbx_strand_id
1 'polypeptide(L)'
;MDENNKIETKLREDIEIGNDVWIGDNVIVLEGSLIGDGCIILPGTVVKGNVEPYSIVEGNPAKVIGKRFDEEIIRKMQEIKWWEYSEKNLNFIQKNTDNILQIFDEILNIKDKQKFTPVRLE
;
A
#
# COMPACT_ATOMS: atom_id res chain seq x y z
N MET A 1 25.91 33.03 21.94
CA MET A 1 24.93 32.31 21.17
C MET A 1 24.02 31.55 22.11
N ASP A 2 22.81 31.82 22.01
CA ASP A 2 21.81 31.23 22.85
C ASP A 2 21.60 29.79 22.47
N GLU A 3 21.69 28.89 23.45
CA GLU A 3 21.42 27.47 23.22
C GLU A 3 20.00 27.21 22.73
N ASN A 4 19.07 28.11 23.01
CA ASN A 4 17.69 28.03 22.52
C ASN A 4 17.56 28.24 21.04
N ASN A 5 18.60 28.71 20.38
CA ASN A 5 18.63 28.85 18.93
C ASN A 5 19.29 27.67 18.21
N LYS A 6 19.67 26.64 18.95
CA LYS A 6 20.04 25.39 18.31
C LYS A 6 18.82 24.79 17.64
N ILE A 7 18.85 24.80 16.32
CA ILE A 7 17.97 23.95 15.54
C ILE A 7 18.32 22.52 15.92
N GLU A 8 17.49 21.91 16.74
CA GLU A 8 17.60 20.49 16.93
C GLU A 8 17.40 19.82 15.58
N THR A 9 18.46 19.25 15.05
CA THR A 9 18.35 18.32 13.96
C THR A 9 17.67 17.08 14.51
N LYS A 10 16.36 17.10 14.53
CA LYS A 10 15.62 15.86 14.60
C LYS A 10 16.02 15.06 13.38
N LEU A 11 16.47 13.83 13.59
CA LEU A 11 16.54 12.84 12.53
C LEU A 11 15.16 12.82 11.87
N ARG A 12 15.16 12.98 10.56
CA ARG A 12 13.92 12.89 9.78
C ARG A 12 13.32 11.51 9.98
N GLU A 13 12.02 11.48 10.18
CA GLU A 13 11.28 10.23 10.24
C GLU A 13 11.16 9.65 8.83
N ASP A 14 11.39 8.35 8.73
CA ASP A 14 11.29 7.65 7.47
C ASP A 14 9.86 7.65 6.94
N ILE A 15 9.75 7.62 5.62
CA ILE A 15 8.50 7.39 4.92
C ILE A 15 8.42 5.90 4.60
N GLU A 16 7.30 5.29 4.93
CA GLU A 16 7.03 3.90 4.57
C GLU A 16 5.88 3.84 3.59
N ILE A 17 6.11 3.19 2.46
CA ILE A 17 5.11 2.96 1.43
C ILE A 17 4.97 1.45 1.24
N GLY A 18 3.77 0.95 1.39
CA GLY A 18 3.47 -0.45 1.25
C GLY A 18 3.53 -0.96 -0.19
N ASN A 19 2.96 -2.11 -0.41
CA ASN A 19 2.94 -2.78 -1.71
C ASN A 19 1.69 -2.42 -2.49
N ASP A 20 1.76 -2.52 -3.83
CA ASP A 20 0.63 -2.25 -4.73
C ASP A 20 0.02 -0.85 -4.52
N VAL A 21 0.84 0.14 -4.24
CA VAL A 21 0.41 1.52 -4.07
C VAL A 21 0.51 2.26 -5.40
N TRP A 22 -0.59 2.88 -5.81
CA TRP A 22 -0.60 3.77 -6.96
C TRP A 22 -0.46 5.21 -6.49
N ILE A 23 0.51 5.92 -7.04
CA ILE A 23 0.78 7.32 -6.69
C ILE A 23 0.66 8.16 -7.95
N GLY A 24 -0.27 9.09 -7.95
CA GLY A 24 -0.49 9.99 -9.06
C GLY A 24 0.57 11.06 -9.20
N ASP A 25 0.46 11.87 -10.24
CA ASP A 25 1.42 12.92 -10.52
C ASP A 25 1.40 14.03 -9.46
N ASN A 26 2.57 14.59 -9.19
CA ASN A 26 2.74 15.73 -8.27
C ASN A 26 2.25 15.45 -6.83
N VAL A 27 2.31 14.21 -6.40
CA VAL A 27 2.03 13.83 -5.01
C VAL A 27 3.23 14.18 -4.15
N ILE A 28 2.96 14.76 -3.00
CA ILE A 28 3.96 15.03 -1.96
C ILE A 28 3.67 14.12 -0.78
N VAL A 29 4.67 13.37 -0.34
CA VAL A 29 4.59 12.55 0.86
C VAL A 29 5.52 13.15 1.90
N LEU A 30 4.95 13.57 3.02
CA LEU A 30 5.72 14.19 4.09
C LEU A 30 6.39 13.16 4.97
N GLU A 31 7.48 13.56 5.59
CA GLU A 31 8.26 12.68 6.49
C GLU A 31 7.39 12.06 7.58
N GLY A 32 7.72 10.85 7.97
CA GLY A 32 6.97 10.10 8.97
C GLY A 32 5.64 9.52 8.48
N SER A 33 5.30 9.73 7.21
CA SER A 33 4.08 9.15 6.65
C SER A 33 4.20 7.65 6.42
N LEU A 34 3.10 6.96 6.66
CA LEU A 34 2.99 5.54 6.37
C LEU A 34 1.81 5.33 5.45
N ILE A 35 2.08 4.81 4.26
CA ILE A 35 1.03 4.49 3.28
C ILE A 35 0.90 2.97 3.23
N GLY A 36 -0.27 2.48 3.61
CA GLY A 36 -0.56 1.05 3.65
C GLY A 36 -0.65 0.43 2.26
N ASP A 37 -0.64 -0.89 2.24
CA ASP A 37 -0.74 -1.64 0.99
C ASP A 37 -1.98 -1.29 0.19
N GLY A 38 -1.85 -1.30 -1.12
CA GLY A 38 -2.97 -1.15 -2.03
C GLY A 38 -3.60 0.23 -2.11
N CYS A 39 -3.02 1.25 -1.48
CA CYS A 39 -3.57 2.59 -1.52
C CYS A 39 -3.50 3.22 -2.91
N ILE A 40 -4.46 4.08 -3.19
CA ILE A 40 -4.45 4.97 -4.36
C ILE A 40 -4.35 6.40 -3.87
N ILE A 41 -3.27 7.06 -4.27
CA ILE A 41 -3.01 8.46 -3.94
C ILE A 41 -3.24 9.27 -5.20
N LEU A 42 -4.32 10.04 -5.22
CA LEU A 42 -4.70 10.80 -6.41
C LEU A 42 -3.74 11.95 -6.69
N PRO A 43 -3.66 12.41 -7.95
CA PRO A 43 -2.71 13.46 -8.31
C PRO A 43 -2.85 14.72 -7.47
N GLY A 44 -1.71 15.35 -7.16
CA GLY A 44 -1.65 16.60 -6.41
C GLY A 44 -1.89 16.46 -4.89
N THR A 45 -2.03 15.25 -4.38
CA THR A 45 -2.28 15.01 -2.97
C THR A 45 -1.03 15.26 -2.13
N VAL A 46 -1.22 15.82 -0.95
CA VAL A 46 -0.17 15.95 0.07
C VAL A 46 -0.50 15.02 1.22
N VAL A 47 0.29 13.96 1.34
CA VAL A 47 0.10 12.93 2.38
C VAL A 47 0.88 13.31 3.63
N LYS A 48 0.19 13.33 4.76
CA LYS A 48 0.78 13.52 6.08
C LYS A 48 0.18 12.50 7.06
N GLY A 49 1.04 11.69 7.67
CA GLY A 49 0.60 10.69 8.64
C GLY A 49 0.26 9.34 7.99
N ASN A 50 -0.62 8.60 8.64
CA ASN A 50 -0.90 7.23 8.27
C ASN A 50 -2.10 7.15 7.32
N VAL A 51 -1.95 6.38 6.25
CA VAL A 51 -3.03 6.02 5.32
C VAL A 51 -3.27 4.53 5.44
N GLU A 52 -4.49 4.16 5.80
CA GLU A 52 -4.86 2.76 5.96
C GLU A 52 -4.84 2.00 4.63
N PRO A 53 -4.57 0.68 4.67
CA PRO A 53 -4.53 -0.13 3.46
C PRO A 53 -5.78 0.00 2.60
N TYR A 54 -5.58 -0.03 1.28
CA TYR A 54 -6.63 0.02 0.26
C TYR A 54 -7.51 1.28 0.30
N SER A 55 -6.99 2.34 0.90
CA SER A 55 -7.65 3.65 0.89
C SER A 55 -7.40 4.40 -0.41
N ILE A 56 -8.38 5.17 -0.81
CA ILE A 56 -8.27 6.15 -1.88
C ILE A 56 -8.24 7.53 -1.23
N VAL A 57 -7.17 8.29 -1.45
CA VAL A 57 -6.99 9.60 -0.82
C VAL A 57 -6.76 10.70 -1.83
N GLU A 58 -7.22 11.89 -1.49
CA GLU A 58 -7.10 13.08 -2.33
C GLU A 58 -7.00 14.34 -1.47
N GLY A 59 -6.28 15.32 -1.98
CA GLY A 59 -6.28 16.67 -1.43
C GLY A 59 -5.03 17.05 -0.64
N ASN A 60 -5.06 18.25 -0.12
CA ASN A 60 -4.02 18.84 0.73
C ASN A 60 -4.67 19.56 1.92
N PRO A 61 -4.64 18.99 3.13
CA PRO A 61 -4.10 17.65 3.44
C PRO A 61 -4.94 16.52 2.85
N ALA A 62 -4.31 15.37 2.65
CA ALA A 62 -4.97 14.20 2.10
C ALA A 62 -6.16 13.76 2.95
N LYS A 63 -7.27 13.48 2.30
CA LYS A 63 -8.47 12.93 2.93
C LYS A 63 -8.85 11.64 2.25
N VAL A 64 -9.31 10.68 3.04
CA VAL A 64 -9.85 9.44 2.51
C VAL A 64 -11.17 9.73 1.83
N ILE A 65 -11.24 9.48 0.53
CA ILE A 65 -12.48 9.67 -0.24
C ILE A 65 -13.21 8.35 -0.51
N GLY A 66 -12.56 7.23 -0.22
CA GLY A 66 -13.15 5.91 -0.38
C GLY A 66 -12.17 4.80 -0.07
N LYS A 67 -12.65 3.59 -0.22
CA LYS A 67 -11.85 2.36 -0.16
C LYS A 67 -11.96 1.65 -1.49
N ARG A 68 -10.90 0.95 -1.91
CA ARG A 68 -10.91 0.18 -3.15
C ARG A 68 -11.89 -0.99 -3.10
N PHE A 69 -12.04 -1.56 -1.93
CA PHE A 69 -12.85 -2.76 -1.70
C PHE A 69 -13.58 -2.63 -0.35
N ASP A 70 -14.55 -3.49 -0.10
CA ASP A 70 -15.15 -3.58 1.23
C ASP A 70 -14.18 -4.16 2.26
N GLU A 71 -14.50 -4.04 3.54
CA GLU A 71 -13.61 -4.44 4.63
C GLU A 71 -13.27 -5.93 4.62
N GLU A 72 -14.19 -6.79 4.24
CA GLU A 72 -13.96 -8.23 4.17
C GLU A 72 -12.91 -8.55 3.09
N ILE A 73 -13.06 -7.94 1.93
CA ILE A 73 -12.11 -8.12 0.82
C ILE A 73 -10.74 -7.55 1.20
N ILE A 74 -10.69 -6.37 1.80
CA ILE A 74 -9.43 -5.76 2.25
C ILE A 74 -8.70 -6.68 3.22
N ARG A 75 -9.40 -7.24 4.19
CA ARG A 75 -8.81 -8.18 5.14
C ARG A 75 -8.25 -9.41 4.44
N LYS A 76 -8.97 -9.97 3.48
CA LYS A 76 -8.52 -11.11 2.68
C LYS A 76 -7.29 -10.76 1.82
N MET A 77 -7.29 -9.59 1.22
CA MET A 77 -6.13 -9.10 0.44
C MET A 77 -4.89 -8.96 1.30
N GLN A 78 -5.04 -8.47 2.53
CA GLN A 78 -3.93 -8.36 3.48
C GLN A 78 -3.37 -9.72 3.90
N GLU A 79 -4.22 -10.72 4.05
CA GLU A 79 -3.80 -12.09 4.36
C GLU A 79 -3.05 -12.73 3.20
N ILE A 80 -3.52 -12.51 1.98
CA ILE A 80 -2.98 -13.16 0.79
C ILE A 80 -1.62 -12.62 0.42
N LYS A 81 -1.42 -11.30 0.49
CA LYS A 81 -0.17 -10.65 0.04
C LYS A 81 0.22 -11.12 -1.35
N TRP A 82 -0.64 -10.88 -2.32
CA TRP A 82 -0.54 -11.42 -3.68
C TRP A 82 0.82 -11.14 -4.35
N TRP A 83 1.47 -10.06 -4.00
CA TRP A 83 2.80 -9.71 -4.49
C TRP A 83 3.90 -10.70 -4.08
N GLU A 84 3.63 -11.57 -3.12
CA GLU A 84 4.56 -12.64 -2.70
C GLU A 84 4.42 -13.92 -3.52
N TYR A 85 3.39 -14.02 -4.39
CA TYR A 85 3.13 -15.21 -5.19
C TYR A 85 3.81 -15.15 -6.55
N SER A 86 4.10 -16.32 -7.13
CA SER A 86 4.66 -16.42 -8.46
C SER A 86 3.65 -15.95 -9.52
N GLU A 87 4.17 -15.54 -10.68
CA GLU A 87 3.36 -15.14 -11.83
C GLU A 87 2.34 -16.22 -12.24
N LYS A 88 2.70 -17.47 -12.14
CA LYS A 88 1.81 -18.60 -12.43
C LYS A 88 0.58 -18.60 -11.54
N ASN A 89 0.75 -18.32 -10.26
CA ASN A 89 -0.36 -18.26 -9.31
C ASN A 89 -1.20 -17.00 -9.53
N LEU A 90 -0.59 -15.89 -9.92
CA LEU A 90 -1.31 -14.64 -10.24
C LEU A 90 -2.19 -14.78 -11.47
N ASN A 91 -1.75 -15.52 -12.49
CA ASN A 91 -2.55 -15.76 -13.68
C ASN A 91 -3.86 -16.52 -13.36
N PHE A 92 -3.83 -17.38 -12.38
CA PHE A 92 -5.03 -18.05 -11.89
C PHE A 92 -6.04 -17.05 -11.32
N ILE A 93 -5.56 -16.05 -10.57
CA ILE A 93 -6.40 -15.00 -10.00
C ILE A 93 -7.07 -14.17 -11.09
N GLN A 94 -6.35 -13.81 -12.14
CA GLN A 94 -6.87 -13.00 -13.23
C GLN A 94 -7.97 -13.68 -14.03
N LYS A 95 -7.92 -15.01 -14.15
CA LYS A 95 -8.90 -15.78 -14.93
C LYS A 95 -10.22 -15.98 -14.21
N ASN A 96 -10.27 -15.79 -12.90
CA ASN A 96 -11.42 -16.14 -12.07
C ASN A 96 -11.93 -14.95 -11.26
N THR A 97 -11.98 -13.75 -11.87
CA THR A 97 -12.32 -12.52 -11.18
C THR A 97 -13.77 -12.39 -10.74
N ASP A 98 -14.67 -13.28 -11.17
CA ASP A 98 -16.10 -13.16 -10.92
C ASP A 98 -16.51 -13.53 -9.49
N ASN A 99 -15.65 -14.22 -8.74
CA ASN A 99 -15.90 -14.54 -7.35
C ASN A 99 -14.62 -14.41 -6.52
N ILE A 100 -14.31 -13.17 -6.18
CA ILE A 100 -13.08 -12.80 -5.46
C ILE A 100 -12.94 -13.55 -4.14
N LEU A 101 -14.02 -13.70 -3.37
CA LEU A 101 -13.95 -14.36 -2.07
C LEU A 101 -13.59 -15.84 -2.19
N GLN A 102 -14.16 -16.53 -3.18
CA GLN A 102 -13.84 -17.94 -3.45
C GLN A 102 -12.38 -18.09 -3.90
N ILE A 103 -11.91 -17.18 -4.75
CA ILE A 103 -10.52 -17.16 -5.20
C ILE A 103 -9.57 -16.98 -4.03
N PHE A 104 -9.88 -16.08 -3.10
CA PHE A 104 -9.06 -15.87 -1.93
C PHE A 104 -8.97 -17.12 -1.05
N ASP A 105 -10.08 -17.80 -0.84
CA ASP A 105 -10.08 -19.06 -0.08
C ASP A 105 -9.25 -20.15 -0.77
N GLU A 106 -9.33 -20.25 -2.08
CA GLU A 106 -8.52 -21.19 -2.86
C GLU A 106 -7.03 -20.86 -2.78
N ILE A 107 -6.66 -19.58 -2.86
CA ILE A 107 -5.27 -19.12 -2.74
C ILE A 107 -4.71 -19.41 -1.36
N LEU A 108 -5.48 -19.16 -0.31
CA LEU A 108 -5.06 -19.44 1.06
C LEU A 108 -4.82 -20.95 1.30
N ASN A 109 -5.50 -21.79 0.53
CA ASN A 109 -5.36 -23.25 0.61
C ASN A 109 -4.24 -23.82 -0.27
N ILE A 110 -3.59 -22.99 -1.08
CA ILE A 110 -2.45 -23.43 -1.88
C ILE A 110 -1.28 -23.74 -0.96
N LYS A 111 -0.91 -25.02 -0.89
CA LYS A 111 0.18 -25.50 0.00
C LYS A 111 1.56 -25.08 -0.48
N ASP A 112 1.74 -24.91 -1.78
CA ASP A 112 3.01 -24.53 -2.41
C ASP A 112 2.94 -23.09 -2.88
N LYS A 113 3.20 -22.19 -1.97
CA LYS A 113 3.29 -20.77 -2.27
C LYS A 113 4.68 -20.46 -2.78
N GLN A 114 4.83 -20.36 -4.10
CA GLN A 114 6.06 -19.82 -4.66
C GLN A 114 6.05 -18.31 -4.47
N LYS A 115 6.89 -17.83 -3.57
CA LYS A 115 7.02 -16.41 -3.31
C LYS A 115 7.92 -15.76 -4.35
N PHE A 116 7.59 -14.54 -4.73
CA PHE A 116 8.49 -13.70 -5.51
C PHE A 116 9.75 -13.38 -4.72
N THR A 117 10.88 -13.43 -5.41
CA THR A 117 12.06 -12.71 -4.93
C THR A 117 12.01 -11.33 -5.56
N PRO A 118 11.83 -10.26 -4.78
CA PRO A 118 11.81 -8.92 -5.36
C PRO A 118 13.11 -8.63 -6.07
N VAL A 119 13.02 -8.15 -7.32
CA VAL A 119 14.19 -7.64 -8.02
C VAL A 119 14.49 -6.27 -7.46
N ARG A 120 15.68 -6.11 -6.88
CA ARG A 120 16.15 -4.79 -6.48
C ARG A 120 16.53 -3.99 -7.72
N LEU A 121 15.92 -2.84 -7.86
CA LEU A 121 16.41 -1.83 -8.78
C LEU A 121 17.64 -1.19 -8.15
N GLU A 122 18.79 -1.46 -8.71
CA GLU A 122 20.03 -0.78 -8.33
C GLU A 122 20.12 0.56 -9.03
#